data_eaf59c1661efa57aae0b8d2d20c9e2e7
#
_entry.id   eaf59c1661efa57aae0b8d2d20c9e2e7
#
_cell.length_a   1.000
_cell.length_b   1.000
_cell.length_c   1.000
_cell.angle_alpha   90.00
_cell.angle_beta   90.00
_cell.angle_gamma   90.00
#
_symmetry.space_group_name_H-M   'P 1'
#
loop_
_entity.id
_entity.type
_entity.pdbx_description
1 polymer ?
#
loop_
_entity_poly.entity_id
_entity_poly.type
_entity_poly.pdbx_seq_one_letter_code
_entity_poly.pdbx_strand_id
1 'polypeptide(L)'
;MGMFDPIKGFGVTFGMMFKKVATEEYPEAGAPAAPRYHGRHQLNRHPDGLEKCVGCELCAWACPADAIFVEGGDNTEEARFSPGERYGADYQINYLRCIGCGLCVEACPTRSLTMINFYELADDDRQRLIYTKEDLLAPLLPGMEQPPHPMRLGENEQDYYVNGPELARKQPAETKEPIK
;
A
#
# COMPACT_ATOMS: atom_id res chain seq x y z
N MET A 1 31.56 -24.45 -41.65
CA MET A 1 31.30 -23.01 -41.38
C MET A 1 31.77 -22.24 -42.61
N GLY A 2 30.86 -21.55 -43.27
CA GLY A 2 31.22 -20.78 -44.48
C GLY A 2 31.92 -19.46 -44.10
N MET A 3 32.86 -19.04 -44.90
CA MET A 3 33.61 -17.79 -44.71
C MET A 3 32.69 -16.53 -44.59
N PHE A 4 31.42 -16.64 -45.02
CA PHE A 4 30.42 -15.55 -44.99
C PHE A 4 29.45 -15.65 -43.82
N ASP A 5 29.57 -16.65 -42.95
CA ASP A 5 28.65 -16.79 -41.80
C ASP A 5 28.68 -15.61 -40.82
N PRO A 6 29.84 -14.98 -40.53
CA PRO A 6 29.88 -13.76 -39.73
C PRO A 6 29.07 -12.59 -40.34
N ILE A 7 29.11 -12.46 -41.66
CA ILE A 7 28.39 -11.37 -42.39
C ILE A 7 26.90 -11.55 -42.31
N LYS A 8 26.37 -12.79 -42.28
CA LYS A 8 24.96 -13.08 -42.07
C LYS A 8 24.48 -12.58 -40.72
N GLY A 9 25.31 -12.66 -39.67
CA GLY A 9 25.03 -12.12 -38.34
C GLY A 9 24.72 -10.62 -38.35
N PHE A 10 25.53 -9.84 -39.11
CA PHE A 10 25.26 -8.40 -39.29
C PHE A 10 23.96 -8.12 -40.01
N GLY A 11 23.55 -8.96 -40.96
CA GLY A 11 22.23 -8.85 -41.62
C GLY A 11 21.05 -9.02 -40.65
N VAL A 12 21.18 -9.93 -39.67
CA VAL A 12 20.16 -10.13 -38.63
C VAL A 12 20.06 -8.89 -37.72
N THR A 13 21.20 -8.39 -37.22
CA THR A 13 21.20 -7.19 -36.35
C THR A 13 20.72 -5.96 -37.08
N PHE A 14 21.12 -5.77 -38.33
CA PHE A 14 20.62 -4.69 -39.18
C PHE A 14 19.10 -4.78 -39.41
N GLY A 15 18.56 -5.98 -39.66
CA GLY A 15 17.13 -6.20 -39.79
C GLY A 15 16.35 -5.91 -38.52
N MET A 16 16.96 -6.08 -37.32
CA MET A 16 16.31 -5.77 -36.05
C MET A 16 16.10 -4.26 -35.85
N MET A 17 16.93 -3.40 -36.45
CA MET A 17 16.76 -1.94 -36.36
C MET A 17 15.44 -1.43 -36.96
N PHE A 18 14.81 -2.20 -37.86
CA PHE A 18 13.54 -1.85 -38.50
C PHE A 18 12.33 -2.51 -37.85
N LYS A 19 12.52 -3.27 -36.77
CA LYS A 19 11.40 -3.84 -36.01
C LYS A 19 10.81 -2.82 -35.06
N LYS A 20 9.52 -3.03 -34.72
CA LYS A 20 8.84 -2.20 -33.71
C LYS A 20 9.63 -2.25 -32.41
N VAL A 21 9.94 -1.08 -31.87
CA VAL A 21 10.61 -0.93 -30.57
C VAL A 21 9.68 -1.46 -29.47
N ALA A 22 10.20 -2.31 -28.61
CA ALA A 22 9.50 -2.87 -27.45
C ALA A 22 9.92 -2.19 -26.13
N THR A 23 10.78 -1.18 -26.20
CA THR A 23 11.28 -0.43 -25.06
C THR A 23 10.17 0.45 -24.48
N GLU A 24 10.01 0.43 -23.19
CA GLU A 24 9.18 1.39 -22.46
C GLU A 24 10.04 2.56 -22.02
N GLU A 25 9.58 3.77 -22.30
CA GLU A 25 10.34 5.00 -22.04
C GLU A 25 10.04 5.48 -20.60
N TYR A 26 10.59 4.79 -19.61
CA TYR A 26 10.56 5.26 -18.24
C TYR A 26 11.58 6.42 -18.07
N PRO A 27 11.24 7.53 -17.37
CA PRO A 27 10.04 7.75 -16.56
C PRO A 27 8.84 8.38 -17.28
N GLU A 28 8.96 8.76 -18.57
CA GLU A 28 7.90 9.43 -19.32
C GLU A 28 6.65 8.55 -19.50
N ALA A 29 6.86 7.26 -19.70
CA ALA A 29 5.81 6.25 -19.76
C ALA A 29 6.08 5.19 -18.69
N GLY A 30 5.36 5.26 -17.57
CA GLY A 30 5.43 4.24 -16.51
C GLY A 30 4.85 2.90 -16.99
N ALA A 31 5.51 1.80 -16.62
CA ALA A 31 5.01 0.47 -16.90
C ALA A 31 3.68 0.22 -16.15
N PRO A 32 2.63 -0.28 -16.81
CA PRO A 32 1.37 -0.59 -16.15
C PRO A 32 1.56 -1.73 -15.15
N ALA A 33 1.28 -1.47 -13.88
CA ALA A 33 1.33 -2.49 -12.86
C ALA A 33 0.19 -3.51 -13.04
N ALA A 34 0.48 -4.79 -12.78
CA ALA A 34 -0.54 -5.84 -12.82
C ALA A 34 -1.61 -5.60 -11.73
N PRO A 35 -2.89 -6.04 -11.94
CA PRO A 35 -3.98 -5.78 -11.00
C PRO A 35 -3.75 -6.33 -9.57
N ARG A 36 -2.90 -7.34 -9.42
CA ARG A 36 -2.52 -7.95 -8.14
C ARG A 36 -1.05 -7.75 -7.81
N TYR A 37 -0.47 -6.65 -8.28
CA TYR A 37 0.91 -6.33 -7.98
C TYR A 37 1.09 -6.02 -6.50
N HIS A 38 2.13 -6.56 -5.90
CA HIS A 38 2.54 -6.29 -4.52
C HIS A 38 3.50 -5.08 -4.51
N GLY A 39 2.95 -3.89 -4.57
CA GLY A 39 3.72 -2.66 -4.47
C GLY A 39 3.83 -2.16 -3.02
N ARG A 40 3.66 -0.86 -2.83
CA ARG A 40 3.75 -0.23 -1.51
C ARG A 40 2.58 -0.64 -0.60
N HIS A 41 2.84 -0.81 0.68
CA HIS A 41 1.80 -0.99 1.69
C HIS A 41 1.02 0.30 1.92
N GLN A 42 -0.25 0.15 2.30
CA GLN A 42 -1.13 1.24 2.69
C GLN A 42 -1.99 0.80 3.87
N LEU A 43 -2.07 1.66 4.89
CA LEU A 43 -3.01 1.54 6.00
C LEU A 43 -4.32 2.24 5.63
N ASN A 44 -5.39 1.49 5.58
CA ASN A 44 -6.69 2.00 5.15
C ASN A 44 -7.46 2.66 6.30
N ARG A 45 -8.39 3.55 5.91
CA ARG A 45 -9.31 4.22 6.80
C ARG A 45 -10.75 3.73 6.59
N HIS A 46 -11.58 3.97 7.57
CA HIS A 46 -13.02 3.87 7.46
C HIS A 46 -13.62 5.10 6.75
N PRO A 47 -14.88 5.03 6.27
CA PRO A 47 -15.51 6.13 5.55
C PRO A 47 -15.67 7.44 6.33
N ASP A 48 -15.61 7.42 7.63
CA ASP A 48 -15.63 8.60 8.51
C ASP A 48 -14.24 9.19 8.79
N GLY A 49 -13.18 8.46 8.41
CA GLY A 49 -11.79 8.87 8.60
C GLY A 49 -11.03 8.10 9.67
N LEU A 50 -11.71 7.33 10.54
CA LEU A 50 -11.04 6.50 11.54
C LEU A 50 -10.15 5.44 10.87
N GLU A 51 -9.08 5.09 11.55
CA GLU A 51 -8.12 4.10 11.07
C GLU A 51 -8.68 2.67 11.25
N LYS A 52 -8.44 1.79 10.28
CA LYS A 52 -8.81 0.38 10.41
C LYS A 52 -7.83 -0.41 11.28
N CYS A 53 -6.64 0.13 11.55
CA CYS A 53 -5.64 -0.55 12.36
C CYS A 53 -6.00 -0.48 13.84
N VAL A 54 -6.08 -1.65 14.47
CA VAL A 54 -6.36 -1.80 15.92
C VAL A 54 -5.11 -2.16 16.72
N GLY A 55 -3.92 -2.06 16.14
CA GLY A 55 -2.66 -2.32 16.83
C GLY A 55 -2.52 -3.74 17.38
N CYS A 56 -3.03 -4.75 16.66
CA CYS A 56 -3.00 -6.15 17.12
C CYS A 56 -1.68 -6.87 16.89
N GLU A 57 -0.71 -6.24 16.20
CA GLU A 57 0.65 -6.74 15.94
C GLU A 57 0.74 -8.02 15.09
N LEU A 58 -0.37 -8.62 14.66
CA LEU A 58 -0.38 -9.87 13.87
C LEU A 58 0.39 -9.76 12.56
N CYS A 59 0.42 -8.59 11.93
CA CYS A 59 1.20 -8.34 10.72
C CYS A 59 2.71 -8.39 10.98
N ALA A 60 3.18 -7.93 12.15
CA ALA A 60 4.57 -8.01 12.55
C ALA A 60 4.97 -9.47 12.81
N TRP A 61 4.13 -10.22 13.53
CA TRP A 61 4.34 -11.65 13.80
C TRP A 61 4.35 -12.51 12.51
N ALA A 62 3.53 -12.15 11.52
CA ALA A 62 3.47 -12.86 10.23
C ALA A 62 4.62 -12.50 9.28
N CYS A 63 5.42 -11.49 9.59
CA CYS A 63 6.47 -11.00 8.70
C CYS A 63 7.71 -11.90 8.74
N PRO A 64 8.05 -12.65 7.67
CA PRO A 64 9.21 -13.54 7.68
C PRO A 64 10.55 -12.80 7.65
N ALA A 65 10.53 -11.51 7.30
CA ALA A 65 11.72 -10.66 7.18
C ALA A 65 11.90 -9.71 8.37
N ASP A 66 11.03 -9.79 9.38
CA ASP A 66 11.03 -8.91 10.55
C ASP A 66 11.13 -7.41 10.16
N ALA A 67 10.31 -7.04 9.16
CA ALA A 67 10.33 -5.72 8.55
C ALA A 67 9.30 -4.75 9.15
N ILE A 68 8.37 -5.23 9.98
CA ILE A 68 7.25 -4.47 10.51
C ILE A 68 7.38 -4.32 12.01
N PHE A 69 7.30 -3.08 12.48
CA PHE A 69 7.17 -2.73 13.88
C PHE A 69 5.78 -2.12 14.11
N VAL A 70 5.09 -2.60 15.14
CA VAL A 70 3.76 -2.10 15.54
C VAL A 70 3.71 -2.01 17.03
N GLU A 71 3.23 -0.89 17.55
CA GLU A 71 2.90 -0.69 18.95
C GLU A 71 1.46 -0.19 19.05
N GLY A 72 0.65 -0.86 19.88
CA GLY A 72 -0.74 -0.52 20.09
C GLY A 72 -0.91 0.50 21.20
N GLY A 73 -1.79 1.49 20.99
CA GLY A 73 -2.26 2.43 22.00
C GLY A 73 -3.72 2.21 22.33
N ASP A 74 -4.17 2.70 23.48
CA ASP A 74 -5.56 2.61 23.91
C ASP A 74 -6.37 3.81 23.42
N ASN A 75 -7.55 3.57 22.89
CA ASN A 75 -8.51 4.62 22.54
C ASN A 75 -9.25 5.07 23.79
N THR A 76 -9.60 6.36 23.82
CA THR A 76 -10.57 6.90 24.79
C THR A 76 -11.89 7.17 24.08
N GLU A 77 -13.01 7.27 24.82
CA GLU A 77 -14.32 7.53 24.20
C GLU A 77 -14.36 8.90 23.49
N GLU A 78 -13.63 9.87 24.01
CA GLU A 78 -13.59 11.24 23.47
C GLU A 78 -12.61 11.41 22.31
N ALA A 79 -11.53 10.59 22.28
CA ALA A 79 -10.46 10.71 21.32
C ALA A 79 -10.14 9.32 20.73
N ARG A 80 -10.93 8.91 19.73
CA ARG A 80 -10.76 7.64 19.03
C ARG A 80 -9.97 7.82 17.73
N PHE A 81 -8.99 6.97 17.56
CA PHE A 81 -8.25 6.83 16.30
C PHE A 81 -8.78 5.65 15.47
N SER A 82 -9.33 4.63 16.13
CA SER A 82 -9.97 3.46 15.50
C SER A 82 -11.30 3.16 16.18
N PRO A 83 -12.20 2.37 15.58
CA PRO A 83 -13.45 1.99 16.20
C PRO A 83 -13.29 1.00 17.37
N GLY A 84 -12.17 0.28 17.46
CA GLY A 84 -11.90 -0.66 18.53
C GLY A 84 -11.40 0.00 19.82
N GLU A 85 -11.15 -0.81 20.85
CA GLU A 85 -10.56 -0.36 22.12
C GLU A 85 -9.12 0.13 21.96
N ARG A 86 -8.40 -0.39 20.96
CA ARG A 86 -7.00 -0.07 20.67
C ARG A 86 -6.82 0.42 19.24
N TYR A 87 -5.74 1.15 19.02
CA TYR A 87 -5.29 1.59 17.68
C TYR A 87 -3.78 1.36 17.53
N GLY A 88 -3.27 1.38 16.30
CA GLY A 88 -1.83 1.36 16.07
C GLY A 88 -1.24 2.74 16.40
N ALA A 89 -0.61 2.89 17.56
CA ALA A 89 0.03 4.13 17.96
C ALA A 89 1.27 4.38 17.11
N ASP A 90 2.20 3.44 17.13
CA ASP A 90 3.35 3.43 16.25
C ASP A 90 3.24 2.30 15.22
N TYR A 91 3.58 2.62 13.98
CA TYR A 91 3.59 1.66 12.89
C TYR A 91 4.74 2.00 11.94
N GLN A 92 5.61 1.05 11.70
CA GLN A 92 6.74 1.24 10.79
C GLN A 92 6.93 0.02 9.90
N ILE A 93 7.28 0.26 8.63
CA ILE A 93 7.73 -0.78 7.69
C ILE A 93 9.11 -0.41 7.16
N ASN A 94 10.07 -1.28 7.39
CA ASN A 94 11.40 -1.14 6.81
C ASN A 94 11.44 -1.80 5.42
N TYR A 95 11.37 -0.99 4.37
CA TYR A 95 11.40 -1.49 2.98
C TYR A 95 12.75 -2.06 2.56
N LEU A 96 13.81 -1.79 3.31
CA LEU A 96 15.11 -2.44 3.08
C LEU A 96 15.14 -3.91 3.53
N ARG A 97 14.18 -4.32 4.38
CA ARG A 97 14.01 -5.70 4.83
C ARG A 97 12.81 -6.37 4.16
N CYS A 98 11.80 -5.60 3.81
CA CYS A 98 10.55 -6.13 3.23
C CYS A 98 10.82 -6.85 1.90
N ILE A 99 10.34 -8.08 1.77
CA ILE A 99 10.45 -8.90 0.56
C ILE A 99 9.20 -8.86 -0.32
N GLY A 100 8.18 -8.06 0.02
CA GLY A 100 6.96 -7.90 -0.76
C GLY A 100 6.05 -9.14 -0.82
N CYS A 101 6.16 -10.06 0.13
CA CYS A 101 5.44 -11.35 0.10
C CYS A 101 3.92 -11.23 0.34
N GLY A 102 3.44 -10.18 1.02
CA GLY A 102 2.03 -9.94 1.30
C GLY A 102 1.42 -10.74 2.46
N LEU A 103 2.20 -11.57 3.20
CA LEU A 103 1.71 -12.35 4.35
C LEU A 103 1.13 -11.45 5.46
N CYS A 104 1.66 -10.25 5.63
CA CYS A 104 1.15 -9.26 6.58
C CYS A 104 -0.26 -8.78 6.22
N VAL A 105 -0.60 -8.72 4.93
CA VAL A 105 -1.94 -8.35 4.45
C VAL A 105 -2.94 -9.46 4.76
N GLU A 106 -2.55 -10.72 4.56
CA GLU A 106 -3.38 -11.89 4.87
C GLU A 106 -3.61 -12.06 6.37
N ALA A 107 -2.59 -11.73 7.20
CA ALA A 107 -2.69 -11.81 8.65
C ALA A 107 -3.54 -10.68 9.27
N CYS A 108 -3.85 -9.62 8.53
CA CYS A 108 -4.57 -8.46 9.07
C CYS A 108 -6.08 -8.76 9.24
N PRO A 109 -6.63 -8.85 10.47
CA PRO A 109 -8.02 -9.23 10.69
C PRO A 109 -9.00 -8.13 10.26
N THR A 110 -8.61 -6.86 10.37
CA THR A 110 -9.45 -5.70 10.04
C THR A 110 -9.32 -5.26 8.59
N ARG A 111 -8.47 -5.92 7.79
CA ARG A 111 -8.10 -5.49 6.44
C ARG A 111 -7.63 -4.02 6.39
N SER A 112 -6.98 -3.60 7.46
CA SER A 112 -6.34 -2.29 7.52
C SER A 112 -5.19 -2.20 6.52
N LEU A 113 -4.35 -3.23 6.47
CA LEU A 113 -3.17 -3.27 5.63
C LEU A 113 -3.50 -3.85 4.26
N THR A 114 -3.16 -3.13 3.22
CA THR A 114 -3.26 -3.57 1.81
C THR A 114 -1.99 -3.19 1.06
N MET A 115 -1.78 -3.80 -0.11
CA MET A 115 -0.71 -3.40 -1.03
C MET A 115 -1.33 -2.70 -2.24
N ILE A 116 -0.79 -1.56 -2.60
CA ILE A 116 -1.22 -0.76 -3.75
C ILE A 116 -0.28 -0.97 -4.94
N ASN A 117 -0.68 -0.51 -6.12
CA ASN A 117 0.11 -0.68 -7.35
C ASN A 117 1.29 0.30 -7.49
N PHE A 118 1.60 1.05 -6.44
CA PHE A 118 2.74 1.95 -6.44
C PHE A 118 4.05 1.17 -6.27
N TYR A 119 4.98 1.32 -7.20
CA TYR A 119 6.24 0.55 -7.25
C TYR A 119 7.50 1.43 -7.22
N GLU A 120 7.36 2.74 -7.31
CA GLU A 120 8.49 3.67 -7.34
C GLU A 120 9.02 3.91 -5.92
N LEU A 121 9.76 2.93 -5.40
CA LEU A 121 10.31 2.93 -4.03
C LEU A 121 11.82 3.18 -4.00
N ALA A 122 12.42 3.56 -5.14
CA ALA A 122 13.86 3.83 -5.18
C ALA A 122 14.15 5.18 -4.52
N ASP A 123 15.09 5.20 -3.59
CA ASP A 123 15.58 6.41 -2.92
C ASP A 123 17.08 6.29 -2.66
N ASP A 124 17.79 7.40 -2.55
CA ASP A 124 19.20 7.49 -2.23
C ASP A 124 19.49 7.53 -0.72
N ASP A 125 18.47 7.77 0.10
CA ASP A 125 18.54 7.78 1.56
C ASP A 125 17.85 6.57 2.18
N ARG A 126 18.61 5.81 2.97
CA ARG A 126 18.11 4.62 3.67
C ARG A 126 17.03 4.95 4.71
N GLN A 127 17.07 6.13 5.30
CA GLN A 127 16.09 6.54 6.32
C GLN A 127 14.71 6.74 5.71
N ARG A 128 14.64 7.24 4.49
CA ARG A 128 13.37 7.44 3.75
C ARG A 128 12.69 6.14 3.35
N LEU A 129 13.42 5.02 3.38
CA LEU A 129 12.87 3.69 3.13
C LEU A 129 12.35 3.00 4.40
N ILE A 130 12.38 3.68 5.55
CA ILE A 130 11.66 3.29 6.76
C ILE A 130 10.38 4.13 6.81
N TYR A 131 9.30 3.55 6.34
CA TYR A 131 8.01 4.24 6.27
C TYR A 131 7.33 4.19 7.62
N THR A 132 6.94 5.36 8.10
CA THR A 132 6.19 5.55 9.34
C THR A 132 4.69 5.36 9.11
N LYS A 133 3.92 5.37 10.18
CA LYS A 133 2.46 5.33 10.11
C LYS A 133 1.88 6.42 9.20
N GLU A 134 2.42 7.63 9.30
CA GLU A 134 1.95 8.78 8.52
C GLU A 134 2.17 8.58 7.01
N ASP A 135 3.30 8.01 6.63
CA ASP A 135 3.61 7.69 5.22
C ASP A 135 2.72 6.58 4.67
N LEU A 136 2.29 5.65 5.54
CA LEU A 136 1.50 4.48 5.15
C LEU A 136 -0.01 4.72 5.17
N LEU A 137 -0.50 5.70 5.92
CA LEU A 137 -1.92 5.99 6.01
C LEU A 137 -2.49 6.46 4.68
N ALA A 138 -3.66 5.92 4.34
CA ALA A 138 -4.46 6.42 3.21
C ALA A 138 -4.81 7.90 3.41
N PRO A 139 -4.77 8.71 2.34
CA PRO A 139 -5.18 10.11 2.42
C PRO A 139 -6.66 10.22 2.84
N LEU A 140 -6.99 11.32 3.48
CA LEU A 140 -8.38 11.64 3.81
C LEU A 140 -9.13 11.99 2.52
N LEU A 141 -10.24 11.30 2.27
CA LEU A 141 -11.14 11.60 1.16
C LEU A 141 -12.12 12.72 1.55
N PRO A 142 -12.74 13.40 0.57
CA PRO A 142 -13.81 14.35 0.83
C PRO A 142 -14.92 13.73 1.67
N GLY A 143 -15.26 14.36 2.80
CA GLY A 143 -16.26 13.86 3.76
C GLY A 143 -15.69 13.01 4.90
N MET A 144 -14.39 12.70 4.89
CA MET A 144 -13.71 12.10 6.03
C MET A 144 -13.19 13.18 6.97
N GLU A 145 -13.19 12.88 8.27
CA GLU A 145 -12.59 13.73 9.29
C GLU A 145 -11.28 13.13 9.80
N GLN A 146 -10.35 13.98 10.16
CA GLN A 146 -9.07 13.51 10.70
C GLN A 146 -9.25 13.05 12.16
N PRO A 147 -8.82 11.83 12.50
CA PRO A 147 -8.80 11.38 13.89
C PRO A 147 -7.89 12.27 14.77
N PRO A 148 -8.18 12.43 16.07
CA PRO A 148 -9.18 11.67 16.82
C PRO A 148 -10.59 12.27 16.77
N HIS A 149 -11.62 11.41 16.64
CA HIS A 149 -13.03 11.80 16.74
C HIS A 149 -13.89 10.60 17.19
N PRO A 150 -15.11 10.80 17.74
CA PRO A 150 -15.98 9.69 18.13
C PRO A 150 -16.47 8.90 16.90
N MET A 151 -16.91 7.66 17.10
CA MET A 151 -17.51 6.85 16.05
C MET A 151 -18.76 7.52 15.49
N ARG A 152 -18.88 7.58 14.14
CA ARG A 152 -20.01 8.23 13.46
C ARG A 152 -20.85 7.28 12.63
N LEU A 153 -20.36 6.06 12.37
CA LEU A 153 -21.04 5.06 11.53
C LEU A 153 -21.91 4.09 12.32
N GLY A 154 -21.91 4.17 13.64
CA GLY A 154 -22.71 3.33 14.52
C GLY A 154 -22.53 3.75 15.98
N GLU A 155 -23.53 3.42 16.82
CA GLU A 155 -23.47 3.69 18.26
C GLU A 155 -22.54 2.71 19.00
N ASN A 156 -22.38 1.52 18.43
CA ASN A 156 -21.47 0.50 18.94
C ASN A 156 -20.56 -0.04 17.83
N GLU A 157 -19.54 -0.78 18.21
CA GLU A 157 -18.53 -1.32 17.31
C GLU A 157 -19.13 -2.26 16.25
N GLN A 158 -20.13 -3.05 16.59
CA GLN A 158 -20.77 -3.99 15.67
C GLN A 158 -21.52 -3.26 14.56
N ASP A 159 -22.33 -2.26 14.91
CA ASP A 159 -23.07 -1.43 13.95
C ASP A 159 -22.09 -0.67 13.03
N TYR A 160 -20.99 -0.19 13.59
CA TYR A 160 -19.96 0.50 12.86
C TYR A 160 -19.37 -0.39 11.74
N TYR A 161 -19.03 -1.65 12.05
CA TYR A 161 -18.47 -2.58 11.07
C TYR A 161 -19.50 -3.07 10.03
N VAL A 162 -20.79 -3.02 10.33
CA VAL A 162 -21.86 -3.34 9.37
C VAL A 162 -22.08 -2.18 8.40
N ASN A 163 -22.19 -0.95 8.93
CA ASN A 163 -22.51 0.24 8.14
C ASN A 163 -21.32 0.73 7.31
N GLY A 164 -20.09 0.59 7.81
CA GLY A 164 -18.89 1.07 7.16
C GLY A 164 -18.69 0.57 5.73
N PRO A 165 -18.80 -0.74 5.44
CA PRO A 165 -18.66 -1.27 4.09
C PRO A 165 -19.73 -0.78 3.10
N GLU A 166 -20.94 -0.52 3.54
CA GLU A 166 -22.02 0.00 2.69
C GLU A 166 -21.75 1.44 2.27
N LEU A 167 -21.28 2.27 3.20
CA LEU A 167 -20.90 3.65 2.93
C LEU A 167 -19.65 3.72 2.06
N ALA A 168 -18.67 2.86 2.30
CA ALA A 168 -17.46 2.78 1.47
C ALA A 168 -17.76 2.43 0.01
N ARG A 169 -18.79 1.61 -0.26
CA ARG A 169 -19.23 1.29 -1.63
C ARG A 169 -19.91 2.47 -2.33
N LYS A 170 -20.50 3.39 -1.57
CA LYS A 170 -21.18 4.58 -2.10
C LYS A 170 -20.22 5.75 -2.33
N GLN A 171 -19.02 5.72 -1.74
CA GLN A 171 -18.00 6.73 -1.99
C GLN A 171 -17.44 6.56 -3.41
N PRO A 172 -17.30 7.66 -4.17
CA PRO A 172 -16.73 7.58 -5.51
C PRO A 172 -15.31 7.04 -5.48
N ALA A 173 -14.96 6.21 -6.46
CA ALA A 173 -13.65 5.58 -6.61
C ALA A 173 -12.54 6.58 -7.05
N GLU A 174 -12.65 7.83 -6.61
CA GLU A 174 -11.77 8.93 -6.95
C GLU A 174 -10.54 8.97 -6.06
N THR A 175 -9.68 8.00 -6.15
CA THR A 175 -8.29 8.24 -5.75
C THR A 175 -7.42 7.09 -6.22
N LYS A 176 -7.30 6.96 -7.52
CA LYS A 176 -6.22 6.17 -8.13
C LYS A 176 -5.05 7.06 -8.58
N GLU A 177 -4.95 8.27 -8.08
CA GLU A 177 -3.76 9.05 -8.34
C GLU A 177 -2.64 8.59 -7.39
N PRO A 178 -1.46 8.26 -7.93
CA PRO A 178 -0.31 7.95 -7.11
C PRO A 178 0.03 9.19 -6.28
N ILE A 179 0.11 9.02 -4.99
CA ILE A 179 0.64 10.03 -4.07
C ILE A 179 2.09 10.25 -4.51
N LYS A 180 2.40 11.48 -4.95
CA LYS A 180 3.75 11.90 -5.30
C LYS A 180 4.59 12.03 -4.06
#